data_b8e7d07e0761a43d953ec54dfce3b332
#
_entry.id   b8e7d07e0761a43d953ec54dfce3b332
#
_cell.length_a   1.000
_cell.length_b   1.000
_cell.length_c   1.000
_cell.angle_alpha   90.00
_cell.angle_beta   90.00
_cell.angle_gamma   90.00
#
_symmetry.space_group_name_H-M   'P 1'
#
loop_
_entity.id
_entity.type
_entity.pdbx_description
1 polymer ?
#
loop_
_entity_poly.entity_id
_entity_poly.type
_entity_poly.pdbx_seq_one_letter_code
_entity_poly.pdbx_strand_id
1 'polypeptide(L)'
;MTPPPPRGARVRAKVTVERLRELYPAVTELVHKNAFELLIATILSAQTTDRAVNLVTPELFRRYPTPIDLAAADPAEVERLIKPTGFFRAKTQRIIAASRALVDLFGGEVPRTMDELTQIPGIGRKTANVILGAGFGIPGFAVDTHVIRLTNRIGLVQTKDPVKIEFQVTSMVPPEEWTALSLRLILHGRRVCDARQPRCGECALNDFCPSSLTRPNRRLRKGRPIGEAPGSDIKLTR
;
A
#
# COMPACT_ATOMS: atom_id res chain seq x y z
N MET A 1 -5.81 -23.68 -5.10
CA MET A 1 -4.95 -23.26 -6.25
C MET A 1 -5.39 -21.88 -6.71
N THR A 2 -4.48 -20.94 -6.90
CA THR A 2 -4.79 -19.61 -7.45
C THR A 2 -4.98 -19.75 -8.96
N PRO A 3 -6.07 -19.23 -9.57
CA PRO A 3 -6.27 -19.30 -11.01
C PRO A 3 -5.16 -18.57 -11.76
N PRO A 4 -4.82 -18.97 -12.99
CA PRO A 4 -3.79 -18.30 -13.76
C PRO A 4 -4.18 -16.85 -14.07
N PRO A 5 -3.18 -15.95 -14.23
CA PRO A 5 -3.44 -14.58 -14.59
C PRO A 5 -4.07 -14.45 -15.99
N PRO A 6 -4.85 -13.38 -16.26
CA PRO A 6 -5.48 -13.15 -17.55
C PRO A 6 -4.47 -13.08 -18.70
N ARG A 7 -4.91 -13.45 -19.92
CA ARG A 7 -4.05 -13.35 -21.12
C ARG A 7 -3.44 -11.95 -21.27
N GLY A 8 -2.12 -11.88 -21.46
CA GLY A 8 -1.37 -10.64 -21.60
C GLY A 8 -1.14 -9.89 -20.28
N ALA A 9 -1.53 -10.43 -19.12
CA ALA A 9 -1.33 -9.79 -17.81
C ALA A 9 0.16 -9.56 -17.49
N ARG A 10 1.06 -10.51 -17.82
CA ARG A 10 2.51 -10.36 -17.60
C ARG A 10 3.09 -9.15 -18.36
N VAL A 11 2.69 -8.95 -19.62
CA VAL A 11 3.15 -7.79 -20.41
C VAL A 11 2.62 -6.50 -19.80
N ARG A 12 1.34 -6.46 -19.42
CA ARG A 12 0.75 -5.29 -18.75
C ARG A 12 1.41 -5.02 -17.41
N ALA A 13 1.74 -6.04 -16.62
CA ALA A 13 2.44 -5.87 -15.35
C ALA A 13 3.82 -5.20 -15.55
N LYS A 14 4.62 -5.70 -16.50
CA LYS A 14 5.92 -5.12 -16.85
C LYS A 14 5.80 -3.63 -17.20
N VAL A 15 4.92 -3.29 -18.16
CA VAL A 15 4.72 -1.89 -18.58
C VAL A 15 4.17 -1.02 -17.44
N THR A 16 3.31 -1.59 -16.57
CA THR A 16 2.80 -0.87 -15.39
C THR A 16 3.94 -0.52 -14.43
N VAL A 17 4.82 -1.47 -14.12
CA VAL A 17 6.01 -1.25 -13.27
C VAL A 17 6.88 -0.13 -13.84
N GLU A 18 7.24 -0.24 -15.12
CA GLU A 18 8.11 0.72 -15.81
C GLU A 18 7.52 2.15 -15.75
N ARG A 19 6.28 2.33 -16.17
CA ARG A 19 5.66 3.67 -16.25
C ARG A 19 5.35 4.29 -14.89
N LEU A 20 4.90 3.48 -13.91
CA LEU A 20 4.64 4.01 -12.57
C LEU A 20 5.93 4.33 -11.81
N ARG A 21 7.06 3.69 -12.14
CA ARG A 21 8.38 4.00 -11.58
C ARG A 21 8.81 5.43 -11.91
N GLU A 22 8.53 5.90 -13.11
CA GLU A 22 8.86 7.25 -13.57
C GLU A 22 7.99 8.33 -12.91
N LEU A 23 6.78 7.97 -12.50
CA LEU A 23 5.78 8.93 -12.02
C LEU A 23 5.72 9.06 -10.50
N TYR A 24 6.04 7.99 -9.77
CA TYR A 24 5.82 7.94 -8.33
C TYR A 24 7.03 7.39 -7.59
N PRO A 25 7.42 8.02 -6.46
CA PRO A 25 8.39 7.43 -5.54
C PRO A 25 7.85 6.14 -4.93
N ALA A 26 8.74 5.24 -4.56
CA ALA A 26 8.42 3.98 -3.88
C ALA A 26 8.51 4.14 -2.35
N VAL A 27 7.87 5.18 -1.80
CA VAL A 27 7.90 5.49 -0.37
C VAL A 27 6.51 5.55 0.21
N THR A 28 6.36 5.14 1.46
CA THR A 28 5.12 5.36 2.21
C THR A 28 5.00 6.84 2.62
N GLU A 29 3.77 7.35 2.66
CA GLU A 29 3.49 8.71 3.14
C GLU A 29 3.47 8.80 4.68
N LEU A 30 3.51 7.66 5.40
CA LEU A 30 3.63 7.62 6.85
C LEU A 30 5.09 7.88 7.28
N VAL A 31 5.31 8.94 8.05
CA VAL A 31 6.63 9.30 8.59
C VAL A 31 6.99 8.36 9.73
N HIS A 32 8.17 7.75 9.66
CA HIS A 32 8.67 6.81 10.66
C HIS A 32 10.20 6.73 10.63
N LYS A 33 10.82 6.35 11.74
CA LYS A 33 12.27 6.16 11.87
C LYS A 33 12.68 4.68 11.88
N ASN A 34 11.76 3.80 12.27
CA ASN A 34 12.00 2.36 12.40
C ASN A 34 10.72 1.55 12.17
N ALA A 35 10.82 0.23 12.19
CA ALA A 35 9.70 -0.67 11.95
C ALA A 35 8.60 -0.60 13.02
N PHE A 36 8.94 -0.30 14.27
CA PHE A 36 7.97 -0.11 15.34
C PHE A 36 7.10 1.14 15.09
N GLU A 37 7.73 2.27 14.79
CA GLU A 37 7.00 3.50 14.46
C GLU A 37 6.10 3.30 13.24
N LEU A 38 6.59 2.60 12.20
CA LEU A 38 5.79 2.27 11.03
C LEU A 38 4.59 1.37 11.37
N LEU A 39 4.78 0.36 12.23
CA LEU A 39 3.72 -0.54 12.68
C LEU A 39 2.61 0.25 13.39
N ILE A 40 2.96 1.08 14.36
CA ILE A 40 2.02 1.90 15.10
C ILE A 40 1.32 2.91 14.18
N ALA A 41 2.08 3.63 13.33
CA ALA A 41 1.52 4.58 12.38
C ALA A 41 0.53 3.89 11.40
N THR A 42 0.84 2.65 10.97
CA THR A 42 -0.05 1.88 10.09
C THR A 42 -1.34 1.47 10.80
N ILE A 43 -1.30 1.10 12.07
CA ILE A 43 -2.51 0.85 12.86
C ILE A 43 -3.36 2.13 12.98
N LEU A 44 -2.70 3.27 13.26
CA LEU A 44 -3.37 4.56 13.39
C LEU A 44 -3.98 5.04 12.06
N SER A 45 -3.44 4.64 10.90
CA SER A 45 -3.94 5.05 9.58
C SER A 45 -5.28 4.43 9.19
N ALA A 46 -5.80 3.47 9.96
CA ALA A 46 -7.11 2.88 9.72
C ALA A 46 -8.22 3.95 9.73
N GLN A 47 -8.93 4.11 8.60
CA GLN A 47 -10.02 5.07 8.40
C GLN A 47 -9.63 6.54 8.73
N THR A 48 -8.37 6.90 8.48
CA THR A 48 -7.92 8.30 8.57
C THR A 48 -6.86 8.59 7.51
N THR A 49 -6.46 9.85 7.38
CA THR A 49 -5.43 10.26 6.41
C THR A 49 -4.03 10.12 7.00
N ASP A 50 -3.04 9.80 6.15
CA ASP A 50 -1.63 9.75 6.56
C ASP A 50 -1.17 11.08 7.17
N ARG A 51 -1.70 12.22 6.66
CA ARG A 51 -1.47 13.54 7.23
C ARG A 51 -1.92 13.66 8.69
N ALA A 52 -3.11 13.16 9.03
CA ALA A 52 -3.61 13.20 10.40
C ALA A 52 -2.79 12.31 11.34
N VAL A 53 -2.30 11.17 10.84
CA VAL A 53 -1.37 10.30 11.58
C VAL A 53 -0.06 11.02 11.82
N ASN A 54 0.54 11.59 10.79
CA ASN A 54 1.83 12.30 10.88
C ASN A 54 1.80 13.54 11.78
N LEU A 55 0.62 14.11 12.07
CA LEU A 55 0.48 15.20 13.04
C LEU A 55 0.62 14.73 14.49
N VAL A 56 0.22 13.50 14.81
CA VAL A 56 0.18 13.00 16.20
C VAL A 56 1.37 12.11 16.54
N THR A 57 1.93 11.41 15.56
CA THR A 57 3.01 10.43 15.80
C THR A 57 4.30 11.01 16.35
N PRO A 58 4.75 12.24 16.03
CA PRO A 58 5.96 12.80 16.61
C PRO A 58 5.90 12.90 18.14
N GLU A 59 4.79 13.39 18.69
CA GLU A 59 4.63 13.51 20.13
C GLU A 59 4.38 12.15 20.79
N LEU A 60 3.63 11.26 20.13
CA LEU A 60 3.43 9.89 20.60
C LEU A 60 4.77 9.15 20.76
N PHE A 61 5.64 9.18 19.75
CA PHE A 61 6.92 8.49 19.79
C PHE A 61 8.00 9.20 20.63
N ARG A 62 7.87 10.50 20.84
CA ARG A 62 8.70 11.21 21.83
C ARG A 62 8.41 10.69 23.23
N ARG A 63 7.15 10.41 23.55
CA ARG A 63 6.71 9.97 24.87
C ARG A 63 6.84 8.46 25.08
N TYR A 64 6.60 7.69 24.04
CA TYR A 64 6.63 6.23 24.03
C TYR A 64 7.52 5.72 22.89
N PRO A 65 8.86 5.85 23.01
CA PRO A 65 9.80 5.55 21.92
C PRO A 65 9.94 4.06 21.63
N THR A 66 9.59 3.19 22.56
CA THR A 66 9.75 1.73 22.43
C THR A 66 8.44 0.98 22.62
N PRO A 67 8.35 -0.29 22.16
CA PRO A 67 7.21 -1.15 22.48
C PRO A 67 6.96 -1.29 23.97
N ILE A 68 8.00 -1.35 24.80
CA ILE A 68 7.90 -1.47 26.26
C ILE A 68 7.20 -0.25 26.83
N ASP A 69 7.61 0.95 26.43
CA ASP A 69 7.01 2.20 26.90
C ASP A 69 5.53 2.29 26.53
N LEU A 70 5.19 1.97 25.29
CA LEU A 70 3.81 2.04 24.81
C LEU A 70 2.93 0.91 25.39
N ALA A 71 3.50 -0.25 25.68
CA ALA A 71 2.80 -1.35 26.35
C ALA A 71 2.37 -1.00 27.78
N ALA A 72 3.19 -0.19 28.47
CA ALA A 72 2.96 0.29 29.84
C ALA A 72 2.21 1.63 29.91
N ALA A 73 1.87 2.24 28.77
CA ALA A 73 1.27 3.58 28.71
C ALA A 73 -0.11 3.65 29.36
N ASP A 74 -0.41 4.80 30.00
CA ASP A 74 -1.78 5.13 30.42
C ASP A 74 -2.68 5.33 29.18
N PRO A 75 -3.75 4.51 29.05
CA PRO A 75 -4.67 4.64 27.91
C PRO A 75 -5.27 6.05 27.76
N ALA A 76 -5.59 6.73 28.86
CA ALA A 76 -6.20 8.07 28.82
C ALA A 76 -5.24 9.10 28.23
N GLU A 77 -3.94 8.94 28.50
CA GLU A 77 -2.93 9.80 27.93
C GLU A 77 -2.73 9.54 26.44
N VAL A 78 -2.64 8.26 26.02
CA VAL A 78 -2.55 7.88 24.61
C VAL A 78 -3.76 8.37 23.83
N GLU A 79 -4.98 8.19 24.36
CA GLU A 79 -6.22 8.70 23.75
C GLU A 79 -6.16 10.20 23.48
N ARG A 80 -5.65 10.98 24.42
CA ARG A 80 -5.50 12.42 24.27
C ARG A 80 -4.53 12.78 23.15
N LEU A 81 -3.39 12.07 23.05
CA LEU A 81 -2.37 12.30 22.03
C LEU A 81 -2.89 11.99 20.61
N ILE A 82 -3.59 10.88 20.45
CA ILE A 82 -4.02 10.41 19.12
C ILE A 82 -5.45 10.85 18.73
N LYS A 83 -6.12 11.66 19.56
CA LYS A 83 -7.51 12.11 19.37
C LYS A 83 -7.81 12.62 17.95
N PRO A 84 -6.91 13.41 17.30
CA PRO A 84 -7.13 13.90 15.93
C PRO A 84 -7.25 12.81 14.86
N THR A 85 -6.83 11.58 15.13
CA THR A 85 -6.91 10.49 14.14
C THR A 85 -8.31 9.86 14.02
N GLY A 86 -9.28 10.25 14.86
CA GLY A 86 -10.59 9.61 14.94
C GLY A 86 -10.54 8.17 15.48
N PHE A 87 -11.67 7.64 15.93
CA PHE A 87 -11.75 6.30 16.54
C PHE A 87 -10.66 6.03 17.58
N PHE A 88 -10.21 7.08 18.25
CA PHE A 88 -9.01 7.09 19.08
C PHE A 88 -9.05 6.08 20.23
N ARG A 89 -10.21 5.81 20.86
CA ARG A 89 -10.33 4.81 21.91
C ARG A 89 -10.00 3.40 21.42
N ALA A 90 -10.58 2.99 20.30
CA ALA A 90 -10.31 1.69 19.69
C ALA A 90 -8.85 1.60 19.16
N LYS A 91 -8.31 2.69 18.64
CA LYS A 91 -6.92 2.77 18.19
C LYS A 91 -5.95 2.68 19.36
N THR A 92 -6.21 3.37 20.48
CA THR A 92 -5.42 3.26 21.71
C THR A 92 -5.33 1.83 22.19
N GLN A 93 -6.47 1.16 22.30
CA GLN A 93 -6.49 -0.25 22.70
C GLN A 93 -5.65 -1.13 21.76
N ARG A 94 -5.75 -0.90 20.44
CA ARG A 94 -5.00 -1.67 19.44
C ARG A 94 -3.50 -1.45 19.50
N ILE A 95 -3.04 -0.20 19.62
CA ILE A 95 -1.59 0.08 19.64
C ILE A 95 -0.96 -0.39 20.95
N ILE A 96 -1.64 -0.26 22.10
CA ILE A 96 -1.18 -0.82 23.37
C ILE A 96 -1.14 -2.34 23.32
N ALA A 97 -2.20 -2.99 22.81
CA ALA A 97 -2.23 -4.45 22.68
C ALA A 97 -1.16 -4.97 21.72
N ALA A 98 -0.93 -4.29 20.58
CA ALA A 98 0.15 -4.62 19.66
C ALA A 98 1.52 -4.50 20.33
N SER A 99 1.74 -3.43 21.10
CA SER A 99 3.01 -3.23 21.83
C SER A 99 3.22 -4.28 22.92
N ARG A 100 2.18 -4.67 23.66
CA ARG A 100 2.25 -5.79 24.62
C ARG A 100 2.61 -7.09 23.94
N ALA A 101 1.97 -7.40 22.80
CA ALA A 101 2.29 -8.61 22.05
C ALA A 101 3.75 -8.60 21.54
N LEU A 102 4.28 -7.42 21.12
CA LEU A 102 5.69 -7.30 20.77
C LEU A 102 6.61 -7.63 21.97
N VAL A 103 6.29 -7.12 23.14
CA VAL A 103 7.07 -7.40 24.35
C VAL A 103 6.99 -8.87 24.75
N ASP A 104 5.77 -9.41 24.82
CA ASP A 104 5.51 -10.74 25.37
C ASP A 104 5.99 -11.88 24.45
N LEU A 105 5.83 -11.72 23.14
CA LEU A 105 6.11 -12.77 22.15
C LEU A 105 7.45 -12.59 21.45
N PHE A 106 7.95 -11.35 21.33
CA PHE A 106 9.10 -11.02 20.50
C PHE A 106 10.17 -10.18 21.23
N GLY A 107 10.13 -10.13 22.57
CA GLY A 107 11.13 -9.42 23.39
C GLY A 107 11.22 -7.91 23.11
N GLY A 108 10.16 -7.30 22.59
CA GLY A 108 10.12 -5.88 22.23
C GLY A 108 10.61 -5.58 20.81
N GLU A 109 10.97 -6.59 20.03
CA GLU A 109 11.38 -6.42 18.63
C GLU A 109 10.20 -6.61 17.67
N VAL A 110 10.22 -5.93 16.53
CA VAL A 110 9.25 -6.16 15.46
C VAL A 110 9.72 -7.35 14.63
N PRO A 111 8.92 -8.43 14.53
CA PRO A 111 9.33 -9.62 13.79
C PRO A 111 9.39 -9.35 12.28
N ARG A 112 10.15 -10.20 11.56
CA ARG A 112 10.47 -10.03 10.14
C ARG A 112 9.83 -11.07 9.23
N THR A 113 8.86 -11.82 9.73
CA THR A 113 8.14 -12.81 8.93
C THR A 113 6.64 -12.52 8.90
N MET A 114 5.98 -12.96 7.83
CA MET A 114 4.52 -12.81 7.67
C MET A 114 3.77 -13.50 8.80
N ASP A 115 4.19 -14.71 9.14
CA ASP A 115 3.50 -15.56 10.13
C ASP A 115 3.61 -14.96 11.55
N GLU A 116 4.76 -14.44 11.93
CA GLU A 116 4.96 -13.78 13.22
C GLU A 116 4.21 -12.43 13.28
N LEU A 117 4.33 -11.59 12.24
CA LEU A 117 3.65 -10.29 12.21
C LEU A 117 2.12 -10.44 12.35
N THR A 118 1.54 -11.48 11.76
CA THR A 118 0.09 -11.70 11.83
C THR A 118 -0.39 -12.26 13.17
N GLN A 119 0.50 -12.64 14.09
CA GLN A 119 0.16 -12.98 15.48
C GLN A 119 -0.08 -11.72 16.32
N ILE A 120 0.40 -10.56 15.90
CA ILE A 120 0.23 -9.31 16.63
C ILE A 120 -1.21 -8.81 16.46
N PRO A 121 -1.93 -8.49 17.55
CA PRO A 121 -3.30 -8.01 17.50
C PRO A 121 -3.45 -6.76 16.60
N GLY A 122 -4.37 -6.83 15.62
CA GLY A 122 -4.61 -5.73 14.69
C GLY A 122 -3.72 -5.71 13.45
N ILE A 123 -2.75 -6.62 13.36
CA ILE A 123 -1.90 -6.78 12.18
C ILE A 123 -2.44 -7.91 11.29
N GLY A 124 -3.07 -7.52 10.19
CA GLY A 124 -3.45 -8.45 9.14
C GLY A 124 -2.40 -8.53 8.03
N ARG A 125 -2.60 -9.44 7.08
CA ARG A 125 -1.69 -9.68 5.95
C ARG A 125 -1.30 -8.40 5.19
N LYS A 126 -2.25 -7.48 4.97
CA LYS A 126 -1.96 -6.18 4.32
C LYS A 126 -0.93 -5.36 5.12
N THR A 127 -1.15 -5.23 6.43
CA THR A 127 -0.26 -4.45 7.31
C THR A 127 1.10 -5.12 7.42
N ALA A 128 1.15 -6.46 7.55
CA ALA A 128 2.40 -7.21 7.55
C ALA A 128 3.23 -6.97 6.27
N ASN A 129 2.60 -7.00 5.08
CA ASN A 129 3.28 -6.67 3.83
C ASN A 129 3.84 -5.22 3.80
N VAL A 130 3.12 -4.25 4.39
CA VAL A 130 3.64 -2.87 4.52
C VAL A 130 4.88 -2.83 5.40
N ILE A 131 4.84 -3.50 6.56
CA ILE A 131 5.95 -3.52 7.52
C ILE A 131 7.17 -4.24 6.94
N LEU A 132 6.96 -5.40 6.31
CA LEU A 132 8.03 -6.12 5.64
C LEU A 132 8.69 -5.26 4.56
N GLY A 133 7.89 -4.67 3.68
CA GLY A 133 8.40 -3.90 2.55
C GLY A 133 9.01 -2.56 2.95
N ALA A 134 8.25 -1.71 3.62
CA ALA A 134 8.68 -0.34 3.94
C ALA A 134 9.53 -0.27 5.21
N GLY A 135 9.32 -1.17 6.17
CA GLY A 135 10.07 -1.18 7.44
C GLY A 135 11.39 -1.94 7.37
N PHE A 136 11.46 -3.01 6.59
CA PHE A 136 12.62 -3.90 6.56
C PHE A 136 13.26 -4.09 5.18
N GLY A 137 12.67 -3.58 4.11
CA GLY A 137 13.15 -3.84 2.74
C GLY A 137 12.95 -5.30 2.29
N ILE A 138 12.16 -6.09 3.01
CA ILE A 138 11.81 -7.46 2.65
C ILE A 138 10.64 -7.40 1.65
N PRO A 139 10.74 -8.05 0.47
CA PRO A 139 9.69 -7.97 -0.54
C PRO A 139 8.30 -8.29 0.00
N GLY A 140 7.38 -7.31 -0.08
CA GLY A 140 6.00 -7.42 0.35
C GLY A 140 5.06 -6.68 -0.60
N PHE A 141 3.93 -7.29 -0.94
CA PHE A 141 2.94 -6.69 -1.85
C PHE A 141 1.62 -6.44 -1.10
N ALA A 142 1.49 -5.26 -0.51
CA ALA A 142 0.30 -4.87 0.22
C ALA A 142 -0.89 -4.65 -0.72
N VAL A 143 -2.00 -5.34 -0.48
CA VAL A 143 -3.21 -5.23 -1.29
C VAL A 143 -4.29 -4.48 -0.52
N ASP A 144 -4.53 -3.23 -0.92
CA ASP A 144 -5.62 -2.39 -0.41
C ASP A 144 -6.72 -2.21 -1.47
N THR A 145 -7.72 -1.37 -1.17
CA THR A 145 -8.83 -1.10 -2.09
C THR A 145 -8.38 -0.45 -3.39
N HIS A 146 -7.30 0.34 -3.39
CA HIS A 146 -6.72 0.92 -4.61
C HIS A 146 -6.05 -0.16 -5.45
N VAL A 147 -5.24 -1.01 -4.83
CA VAL A 147 -4.57 -2.12 -5.51
C VAL A 147 -5.60 -3.09 -6.09
N ILE A 148 -6.64 -3.49 -5.33
CA ILE A 148 -7.72 -4.33 -5.84
C ILE A 148 -8.35 -3.72 -7.09
N ARG A 149 -8.70 -2.43 -7.04
CA ARG A 149 -9.33 -1.73 -8.16
C ARG A 149 -8.42 -1.65 -9.38
N LEU A 150 -7.18 -1.21 -9.19
CA LEU A 150 -6.28 -0.97 -10.30
C LEU A 150 -5.83 -2.26 -10.97
N THR A 151 -5.48 -3.28 -10.21
CA THR A 151 -5.05 -4.57 -10.78
C THR A 151 -6.13 -5.22 -11.64
N ASN A 152 -7.40 -5.07 -11.25
CA ASN A 152 -8.54 -5.49 -12.06
C ASN A 152 -8.73 -4.59 -13.28
N ARG A 153 -8.71 -3.26 -13.14
CA ARG A 153 -8.90 -2.32 -14.26
C ARG A 153 -7.81 -2.44 -15.31
N ILE A 154 -6.55 -2.60 -14.89
CA ILE A 154 -5.40 -2.79 -15.79
C ILE A 154 -5.42 -4.20 -16.40
N GLY A 155 -6.23 -5.11 -15.85
CA GLY A 155 -6.36 -6.49 -16.32
C GLY A 155 -5.17 -7.36 -15.92
N LEU A 156 -4.56 -7.10 -14.76
CA LEU A 156 -3.54 -7.97 -14.17
C LEU A 156 -4.18 -9.20 -13.54
N VAL A 157 -5.36 -9.02 -12.94
CA VAL A 157 -6.11 -10.06 -12.24
C VAL A 157 -7.61 -9.99 -12.58
N GLN A 158 -8.36 -11.03 -12.20
CA GLN A 158 -9.83 -11.10 -12.31
C GLN A 158 -10.43 -11.63 -11.00
N THR A 159 -10.04 -11.03 -9.89
CA THR A 159 -10.53 -11.40 -8.55
C THR A 159 -10.53 -10.19 -7.64
N LYS A 160 -11.40 -10.21 -6.62
CA LYS A 160 -11.42 -9.20 -5.54
C LYS A 160 -10.78 -9.70 -4.25
N ASP A 161 -10.40 -10.97 -4.20
CA ASP A 161 -9.72 -11.58 -3.04
C ASP A 161 -8.28 -11.04 -2.94
N PRO A 162 -7.94 -10.31 -1.85
CA PRO A 162 -6.62 -9.67 -1.72
C PRO A 162 -5.46 -10.68 -1.72
N VAL A 163 -5.66 -11.86 -1.15
CA VAL A 163 -4.60 -12.88 -1.10
C VAL A 163 -4.34 -13.45 -2.50
N LYS A 164 -5.40 -13.73 -3.26
CA LYS A 164 -5.24 -14.18 -4.65
C LYS A 164 -4.61 -13.12 -5.52
N ILE A 165 -4.96 -11.84 -5.32
CA ILE A 165 -4.33 -10.71 -6.04
C ILE A 165 -2.85 -10.64 -5.73
N GLU A 166 -2.47 -10.70 -4.44
CA GLU A 166 -1.08 -10.72 -4.02
C GLU A 166 -0.29 -11.79 -4.77
N PHE A 167 -0.70 -13.06 -4.66
CA PHE A 167 0.00 -14.17 -5.31
C PHE A 167 0.02 -14.09 -6.84
N GLN A 168 -1.08 -13.64 -7.48
CA GLN A 168 -1.10 -13.49 -8.94
C GLN A 168 -0.15 -12.39 -9.41
N VAL A 169 -0.15 -11.22 -8.75
CA VAL A 169 0.73 -10.11 -9.16
C VAL A 169 2.18 -10.45 -8.88
N THR A 170 2.50 -10.99 -7.71
CA THR A 170 3.87 -11.37 -7.34
C THR A 170 4.44 -12.48 -8.24
N SER A 171 3.61 -13.35 -8.80
CA SER A 171 4.05 -14.33 -9.81
C SER A 171 4.44 -13.74 -11.17
N MET A 172 4.12 -12.47 -11.42
CA MET A 172 4.37 -11.77 -12.70
C MET A 172 5.42 -10.68 -12.62
N VAL A 173 5.80 -10.28 -11.41
CA VAL A 173 6.68 -9.15 -11.13
C VAL A 173 7.84 -9.65 -10.26
N PRO A 174 9.10 -9.24 -10.51
CA PRO A 174 10.23 -9.67 -9.70
C PRO A 174 10.12 -9.14 -8.27
N PRO A 175 10.63 -9.89 -7.26
CA PRO A 175 10.44 -9.58 -5.83
C PRO A 175 10.86 -8.16 -5.43
N GLU A 176 11.94 -7.64 -5.99
CA GLU A 176 12.45 -6.29 -5.73
C GLU A 176 11.47 -5.17 -6.09
N GLU A 177 10.50 -5.43 -6.95
CA GLU A 177 9.47 -4.48 -7.35
C GLU A 177 8.15 -4.57 -6.55
N TRP A 178 7.96 -5.60 -5.73
CA TRP A 178 6.67 -5.85 -5.08
C TRP A 178 6.22 -4.67 -4.22
N THR A 179 7.04 -4.25 -3.28
CA THR A 179 6.73 -3.13 -2.38
C THR A 179 6.54 -1.84 -3.16
N ALA A 180 7.46 -1.56 -4.08
CA ALA A 180 7.42 -0.35 -4.91
C ALA A 180 6.17 -0.29 -5.78
N LEU A 181 5.80 -1.38 -6.45
CA LEU A 181 4.61 -1.46 -7.29
C LEU A 181 3.33 -1.27 -6.47
N SER A 182 3.23 -1.90 -5.29
CA SER A 182 2.09 -1.74 -4.39
C SER A 182 1.88 -0.27 -4.01
N LEU A 183 2.92 0.41 -3.54
CA LEU A 183 2.88 1.83 -3.17
C LEU A 183 2.52 2.74 -4.35
N ARG A 184 3.11 2.50 -5.52
CA ARG A 184 2.82 3.25 -6.76
C ARG A 184 1.40 3.06 -7.25
N LEU A 185 0.84 1.86 -7.15
CA LEU A 185 -0.57 1.59 -7.47
C LEU A 185 -1.50 2.34 -6.51
N ILE A 186 -1.17 2.40 -5.21
CA ILE A 186 -1.94 3.18 -4.24
C ILE A 186 -1.93 4.67 -4.62
N LEU A 187 -0.75 5.24 -4.88
CA LEU A 187 -0.61 6.65 -5.27
C LEU A 187 -1.34 6.95 -6.58
N HIS A 188 -1.19 6.11 -7.60
CA HIS A 188 -1.91 6.26 -8.87
C HIS A 188 -3.43 6.16 -8.69
N GLY A 189 -3.87 5.28 -7.79
CA GLY A 189 -5.28 5.13 -7.44
C GLY A 189 -5.87 6.32 -6.69
N ARG A 190 -5.06 7.01 -5.89
CA ARG A 190 -5.45 8.25 -5.19
C ARG A 190 -5.46 9.47 -6.12
N ARG A 191 -4.51 9.54 -7.06
CA ARG A 191 -4.25 10.75 -7.85
C ARG A 191 -4.87 10.76 -9.24
N VAL A 192 -5.02 9.63 -9.90
CA VAL A 192 -5.44 9.55 -11.31
C VAL A 192 -6.57 8.55 -11.52
N CYS A 193 -6.38 7.28 -11.09
CA CYS A 193 -7.36 6.23 -11.31
C CYS A 193 -8.42 6.19 -10.20
N ASP A 194 -9.17 7.28 -10.04
CA ASP A 194 -10.21 7.40 -9.03
C ASP A 194 -11.30 6.31 -9.17
N ALA A 195 -12.02 6.04 -8.08
CA ALA A 195 -13.03 4.98 -8.05
C ALA A 195 -14.24 5.30 -8.94
N ARG A 196 -14.73 6.54 -8.87
CA ARG A 196 -15.94 6.96 -9.56
C ARG A 196 -15.67 7.64 -10.90
N GLN A 197 -14.66 8.50 -10.95
CA GLN A 197 -14.32 9.31 -12.14
C GLN A 197 -12.82 9.23 -12.45
N PRO A 198 -12.32 8.12 -13.00
CA PRO A 198 -10.90 8.00 -13.33
C PRO A 198 -10.52 8.96 -14.46
N ARG A 199 -9.41 9.67 -14.28
CA ARG A 199 -8.88 10.62 -15.27
C ARG A 199 -8.08 9.91 -16.34
N CYS A 200 -8.76 9.10 -17.16
CA CYS A 200 -8.13 8.25 -18.17
C CYS A 200 -7.34 9.05 -19.24
N GLY A 201 -7.75 10.27 -19.56
CA GLY A 201 -7.03 11.14 -20.51
C GLY A 201 -5.64 11.56 -20.05
N GLU A 202 -5.42 11.62 -18.72
CA GLU A 202 -4.15 11.98 -18.09
C GLU A 202 -3.34 10.74 -17.64
N CYS A 203 -3.90 9.54 -17.83
CA CYS A 203 -3.33 8.31 -17.27
C CYS A 203 -2.22 7.75 -18.15
N ALA A 204 -1.03 7.60 -17.59
CA ALA A 204 0.11 6.99 -18.28
C ALA A 204 -0.11 5.52 -18.70
N LEU A 205 -1.14 4.87 -18.16
CA LEU A 205 -1.49 3.49 -18.52
C LEU A 205 -2.63 3.41 -19.53
N ASN A 206 -3.10 4.57 -20.04
CA ASN A 206 -4.31 4.67 -20.83
C ASN A 206 -4.28 3.86 -22.12
N ASP A 207 -3.16 3.86 -22.82
CA ASP A 207 -2.98 3.24 -24.16
C ASP A 207 -3.10 1.70 -24.15
N PHE A 208 -2.86 1.04 -23.02
CA PHE A 208 -2.99 -0.41 -22.90
C PHE A 208 -4.04 -0.88 -21.87
N CYS A 209 -4.56 0.04 -21.04
CA CYS A 209 -5.56 -0.29 -20.00
C CYS A 209 -6.87 -0.78 -20.62
N PRO A 210 -7.33 -2.02 -20.38
CA PRO A 210 -8.59 -2.51 -20.96
C PRO A 210 -9.83 -1.79 -20.43
N SER A 211 -9.75 -1.14 -19.26
CA SER A 211 -10.86 -0.38 -18.66
C SER A 211 -10.80 1.13 -18.96
N SER A 212 -9.97 1.57 -19.92
CA SER A 212 -9.90 2.98 -20.27
C SER A 212 -11.22 3.49 -20.86
N LEU A 213 -11.68 4.64 -20.35
CA LEU A 213 -12.91 5.31 -20.81
C LEU A 213 -12.70 6.17 -22.07
N THR A 214 -11.45 6.49 -22.42
CA THR A 214 -11.11 7.36 -23.55
C THR A 214 -10.66 6.57 -24.79
N ARG A 215 -10.51 5.26 -24.69
CA ARG A 215 -10.16 4.42 -25.84
C ARG A 215 -11.41 4.21 -26.70
N PRO A 216 -11.38 4.52 -27.98
CA PRO A 216 -12.41 4.07 -28.89
C PRO A 216 -12.49 2.54 -28.83
N ASN A 217 -13.69 2.00 -28.75
CA ASN A 217 -14.01 0.58 -28.58
C ASN A 217 -13.15 -0.28 -29.51
N ARG A 218 -12.06 -0.84 -29.04
CA ARG A 218 -11.12 -1.66 -29.81
C ARG A 218 -11.59 -3.11 -29.83
N ARG A 219 -12.81 -3.34 -30.25
CA ARG A 219 -13.12 -4.60 -30.96
C ARG A 219 -12.42 -4.50 -32.30
N LEU A 220 -11.37 -5.33 -32.47
CA LEU A 220 -10.66 -5.55 -33.72
C LEU A 220 -9.62 -4.50 -34.19
N ARG A 221 -8.41 -4.56 -33.64
CA ARG A 221 -7.20 -4.45 -34.46
C ARG A 221 -6.19 -5.50 -34.00
N LYS A 222 -6.18 -6.64 -34.70
CA LYS A 222 -5.02 -7.53 -34.76
C LYS A 222 -3.86 -6.76 -35.39
N GLY A 223 -2.73 -6.75 -34.75
CA GLY A 223 -1.44 -6.40 -35.31
C GLY A 223 -1.14 -4.90 -35.46
N ARG A 224 -0.62 -4.27 -34.43
CA ARG A 224 0.36 -3.18 -34.55
C ARG A 224 1.36 -3.26 -33.39
N PRO A 225 2.67 -3.07 -33.66
CA PRO A 225 3.68 -3.02 -32.61
C PRO A 225 3.44 -1.83 -31.68
N ILE A 226 3.84 -1.96 -30.43
CA ILE A 226 3.82 -0.91 -29.41
C ILE A 226 4.91 0.08 -29.82
N GLY A 227 4.53 1.21 -30.38
CA GLY A 227 5.42 2.28 -30.81
C GLY A 227 4.95 3.63 -30.26
N GLU A 228 5.90 4.33 -29.68
CA GLU A 228 6.00 5.75 -29.38
C GLU A 228 4.92 6.41 -28.51
N ALA A 229 5.40 6.93 -27.38
CA ALA A 229 4.66 7.77 -26.44
C ALA A 229 4.42 9.17 -27.03
N PRO A 230 3.25 9.80 -26.81
CA PRO A 230 3.09 11.23 -27.06
C PRO A 230 3.89 12.04 -26.04
N GLY A 231 4.53 13.12 -26.54
CA GLY A 231 5.51 13.93 -25.88
C GLY A 231 5.18 14.42 -24.47
N SER A 232 6.21 14.51 -23.69
CA SER A 232 6.30 15.03 -22.34
C SER A 232 6.03 16.55 -22.31
N ASP A 233 4.83 16.95 -21.89
CA ASP A 233 4.58 18.30 -21.36
C ASP A 233 3.65 18.20 -20.14
N ILE A 234 4.18 17.64 -19.05
CA ILE A 234 3.50 17.76 -17.74
C ILE A 234 4.24 18.85 -16.97
N LYS A 235 3.69 20.07 -16.98
CA LYS A 235 4.09 21.13 -16.06
C LYS A 235 3.81 20.69 -14.64
N LEU A 236 4.87 20.46 -13.87
CA LEU A 236 4.85 20.37 -12.42
C LEU A 236 4.50 21.75 -11.85
N THR A 237 3.27 21.93 -11.41
CA THR A 237 2.93 23.05 -10.52
C THR A 237 3.32 22.67 -9.10
N ARG A 238 4.11 23.55 -8.51
CA ARG A 238 4.65 23.52 -7.14
C ARG A 238 3.55 23.47 -6.07
#